data_d4fc925595c156f133975bddeb5485b8
#
_entry.id   d4fc925595c156f133975bddeb5485b8
#
_cell.length_a   1.000
_cell.length_b   1.000
_cell.length_c   1.000
_cell.angle_alpha   90.00
_cell.angle_beta   90.00
_cell.angle_gamma   90.00
#
_symmetry.space_group_name_H-M   'P 1'
#
loop_
_entity.id
_entity.type
_entity.pdbx_description
1 polymer ?
#
loop_
_entity_poly.entity_id
_entity_poly.type
_entity_poly.pdbx_seq_one_letter_code
_entity_poly.pdbx_strand_id
1 'polypeptide(L)'
;MAIAEQLSWVRQEDLERIKRFRLMDDVFLTKCFEDDTSCTQLVLRIILNKPDLIVLDVHTQVFVANLLNRSVKLDVVATDSEGRKINVEVQREDKGAGRRRARYNASMMDASFLEKGTDFDQLPEVYVIFITENDVLRQNKPLYEIERCILGTGERFGDGSHILY
;
A
#
# COMPACT_ATOMS: atom_id res chain seq x y z
N MET A 1 -32.74 11.55 -8.77
CA MET A 1 -33.77 10.90 -7.91
C MET A 1 -33.40 9.50 -7.48
N ALA A 2 -32.74 8.67 -8.30
CA ALA A 2 -32.46 7.27 -7.98
C ALA A 2 -31.50 7.01 -6.77
N ILE A 3 -30.55 7.88 -6.50
CA ILE A 3 -29.57 7.69 -5.38
C ILE A 3 -30.21 7.97 -4.02
N ALA A 4 -31.15 8.90 -3.93
CA ALA A 4 -31.82 9.25 -2.67
C ALA A 4 -32.82 8.17 -2.23
N GLU A 5 -33.45 7.47 -3.18
CA GLU A 5 -34.37 6.36 -2.87
C GLU A 5 -33.63 5.06 -2.47
N GLN A 6 -32.42 4.82 -2.98
CA GLN A 6 -31.60 3.67 -2.61
C GLN A 6 -31.05 3.74 -1.18
N LEU A 7 -30.94 4.92 -0.56
CA LEU A 7 -30.45 5.11 0.80
C LEU A 7 -31.54 5.08 1.88
N SER A 8 -32.81 4.98 1.49
CA SER A 8 -33.97 5.02 2.43
C SER A 8 -34.05 3.81 3.39
N TRP A 9 -33.35 2.72 3.09
CA TRP A 9 -33.30 1.52 3.91
C TRP A 9 -32.13 1.45 4.90
N VAL A 10 -31.16 2.36 4.77
CA VAL A 10 -30.04 2.45 5.73
C VAL A 10 -30.54 3.12 7.00
N ARG A 11 -30.53 2.39 8.12
CA ARG A 11 -30.94 2.96 9.41
C ARG A 11 -29.96 4.06 9.82
N GLN A 12 -30.47 5.09 10.47
CA GLN A 12 -29.65 6.18 11.01
C GLN A 12 -28.54 5.66 11.93
N GLU A 13 -28.82 4.58 12.68
CA GLU A 13 -27.83 3.89 13.53
C GLU A 13 -26.67 3.30 12.74
N ASP A 14 -26.92 2.76 11.54
CA ASP A 14 -25.87 2.19 10.70
C ASP A 14 -24.98 3.30 10.11
N LEU A 15 -25.56 4.44 9.74
CA LEU A 15 -24.81 5.63 9.34
C LEU A 15 -23.87 6.14 10.45
N GLU A 16 -24.39 6.21 11.68
CA GLU A 16 -23.56 6.62 12.83
C GLU A 16 -22.46 5.60 13.16
N ARG A 17 -22.69 4.32 12.92
CA ARG A 17 -21.64 3.28 13.03
C ARG A 17 -20.60 3.43 11.95
N ILE A 18 -20.99 3.62 10.67
CA ILE A 18 -20.08 3.83 9.55
C ILE A 18 -19.17 5.05 9.77
N LYS A 19 -19.71 6.16 10.29
CA LYS A 19 -18.92 7.37 10.63
C LYS A 19 -17.81 7.13 11.67
N ARG A 20 -17.88 6.05 12.43
CA ARG A 20 -16.89 5.70 13.46
C ARG A 20 -15.79 4.79 12.93
N PHE A 21 -15.96 4.20 11.75
CA PHE A 21 -14.92 3.38 11.15
C PHE A 21 -13.72 4.24 10.75
N ARG A 22 -12.56 3.67 10.95
CA ARG A 22 -11.28 4.27 10.54
C ARG A 22 -10.67 3.41 9.46
N LEU A 23 -9.85 4.01 8.61
CA LEU A 23 -9.08 3.26 7.61
C LEU A 23 -8.20 2.17 8.23
N MET A 24 -7.89 2.30 9.53
CA MET A 24 -7.16 1.31 10.33
C MET A 24 -7.97 0.06 10.69
N ASP A 25 -9.28 0.01 10.40
CA ASP A 25 -10.10 -1.17 10.64
C ASP A 25 -10.01 -2.13 9.47
N ASP A 26 -9.46 -3.35 9.65
CA ASP A 26 -9.17 -4.32 8.59
C ASP A 26 -10.35 -4.57 7.64
N VAL A 27 -11.56 -4.74 8.20
CA VAL A 27 -12.78 -4.96 7.42
C VAL A 27 -13.15 -3.72 6.61
N PHE A 28 -13.02 -2.52 7.22
CA PHE A 28 -13.33 -1.28 6.55
C PHE A 28 -12.30 -0.97 5.46
N LEU A 29 -11.00 -1.15 5.76
CA LEU A 29 -9.94 -1.05 4.78
C LEU A 29 -10.21 -1.95 3.57
N THR A 30 -10.44 -3.25 3.80
CA THR A 30 -10.70 -4.21 2.73
C THR A 30 -11.88 -3.74 1.87
N LYS A 31 -12.97 -3.28 2.49
CA LYS A 31 -14.14 -2.79 1.75
C LYS A 31 -13.91 -1.48 1.01
N CYS A 32 -13.07 -0.59 1.53
CA CYS A 32 -12.72 0.66 0.84
C CYS A 32 -11.81 0.44 -0.38
N PHE A 33 -10.99 -0.61 -0.35
CA PHE A 33 -10.02 -0.88 -1.41
C PHE A 33 -10.41 -2.07 -2.31
N GLU A 34 -11.42 -2.87 -1.92
CA GLU A 34 -11.88 -4.01 -2.68
C GLU A 34 -12.52 -3.54 -3.98
N ASP A 35 -11.85 -3.79 -5.08
CA ASP A 35 -12.28 -3.44 -6.45
C ASP A 35 -12.58 -1.95 -6.68
N ASP A 36 -12.16 -1.05 -5.78
CA ASP A 36 -12.34 0.39 -5.90
C ASP A 36 -11.02 1.12 -6.19
N THR A 37 -10.72 1.27 -7.49
CA THR A 37 -9.56 2.02 -7.94
C THR A 37 -9.61 3.50 -7.53
N SER A 38 -10.80 4.09 -7.40
CA SER A 38 -10.98 5.51 -7.09
C SER A 38 -10.57 5.84 -5.66
N CYS A 39 -10.97 5.00 -4.69
CA CYS A 39 -10.58 5.16 -3.30
C CYS A 39 -9.06 4.97 -3.13
N THR A 40 -8.53 3.89 -3.69
CA THR A 40 -7.08 3.60 -3.70
C THR A 40 -6.29 4.76 -4.32
N GLN A 41 -6.72 5.25 -5.48
CA GLN A 41 -6.09 6.37 -6.18
C GLN A 41 -6.05 7.65 -5.33
N LEU A 42 -7.16 7.98 -4.65
CA LEU A 42 -7.21 9.15 -3.77
C LEU A 42 -6.17 9.04 -2.64
N VAL A 43 -6.13 7.89 -1.97
CA VAL A 43 -5.18 7.64 -0.86
C VAL A 43 -3.74 7.71 -1.37
N LEU A 44 -3.42 7.06 -2.49
CA LEU A 44 -2.08 7.06 -3.05
C LEU A 44 -1.64 8.44 -3.54
N ARG A 45 -2.53 9.23 -4.14
CA ARG A 45 -2.24 10.63 -4.51
C ARG A 45 -1.83 11.48 -3.31
N ILE A 46 -2.50 11.29 -2.17
CA ILE A 46 -2.19 12.01 -0.93
C ILE A 46 -0.84 11.56 -0.37
N ILE A 47 -0.64 10.25 -0.21
CA ILE A 47 0.58 9.71 0.42
C ILE A 47 1.83 9.99 -0.42
N LEU A 48 1.75 9.78 -1.73
CA LEU A 48 2.88 9.93 -2.66
C LEU A 48 3.06 11.38 -3.16
N ASN A 49 2.13 12.27 -2.77
CA ASN A 49 2.09 13.65 -3.27
C ASN A 49 2.14 13.72 -4.81
N LYS A 50 1.43 12.81 -5.48
CA LYS A 50 1.33 12.69 -6.95
C LYS A 50 -0.11 12.90 -7.39
N PRO A 51 -0.57 14.14 -7.64
CA PRO A 51 -1.97 14.43 -7.96
C PRO A 51 -2.44 13.80 -9.27
N ASP A 52 -1.52 13.54 -10.18
CA ASP A 52 -1.80 12.97 -11.51
C ASP A 52 -1.69 11.43 -11.54
N LEU A 53 -1.41 10.78 -10.41
CA LEU A 53 -1.34 9.33 -10.32
C LEU A 53 -2.69 8.71 -10.72
N ILE A 54 -2.64 7.71 -11.60
CA ILE A 54 -3.81 6.96 -12.06
C ILE A 54 -3.62 5.49 -11.67
N VAL A 55 -4.53 4.95 -10.87
CA VAL A 55 -4.55 3.54 -10.52
C VAL A 55 -5.31 2.76 -11.59
N LEU A 56 -4.68 1.76 -12.17
CA LEU A 56 -5.27 0.89 -13.20
C LEU A 56 -5.93 -0.35 -12.59
N ASP A 57 -5.32 -0.88 -11.52
CA ASP A 57 -5.73 -2.15 -10.94
C ASP A 57 -5.45 -2.19 -9.44
N VAL A 58 -6.33 -2.86 -8.68
CA VAL A 58 -6.24 -3.01 -7.22
C VAL A 58 -6.68 -4.41 -6.82
N HIS A 59 -5.87 -5.06 -6.01
CA HIS A 59 -6.22 -6.33 -5.37
C HIS A 59 -6.01 -6.24 -3.87
N THR A 60 -6.95 -6.78 -3.11
CA THR A 60 -6.84 -6.89 -1.65
C THR A 60 -6.44 -8.30 -1.24
N GLN A 61 -5.78 -8.42 -0.09
CA GLN A 61 -5.43 -9.69 0.54
C GLN A 61 -4.62 -10.63 -0.37
N VAL A 62 -3.68 -10.07 -1.14
CA VAL A 62 -2.88 -10.79 -2.13
C VAL A 62 -1.90 -11.73 -1.44
N PHE A 63 -1.98 -13.01 -1.76
CA PHE A 63 -1.05 -14.02 -1.25
C PHE A 63 0.11 -14.22 -2.22
N VAL A 64 1.31 -13.86 -1.79
CA VAL A 64 2.55 -14.10 -2.53
C VAL A 64 3.24 -15.32 -1.94
N ALA A 65 3.19 -16.42 -2.68
CA ALA A 65 3.75 -17.69 -2.25
C ALA A 65 5.28 -17.69 -2.36
N ASN A 66 5.93 -18.25 -1.34
CA ASN A 66 7.32 -18.67 -1.41
C ASN A 66 7.38 -20.15 -1.08
N LEU A 67 7.66 -20.99 -2.07
CA LEU A 67 7.59 -22.45 -1.94
C LEU A 67 8.60 -23.02 -0.95
N LEU A 68 9.71 -22.35 -0.74
CA LEU A 68 10.80 -22.84 0.12
C LEU A 68 10.86 -22.13 1.47
N ASN A 69 10.25 -20.95 1.58
CA ASN A 69 10.38 -20.09 2.75
C ASN A 69 9.04 -19.43 3.12
N ARG A 70 9.11 -18.36 3.90
CA ARG A 70 7.93 -17.63 4.38
C ARG A 70 7.23 -16.91 3.24
N SER A 71 5.98 -17.29 2.97
CA SER A 71 5.05 -16.53 2.12
C SER A 71 4.61 -15.24 2.82
N VAL A 72 4.10 -14.28 2.06
CA VAL A 72 3.49 -13.05 2.58
C VAL A 72 2.05 -12.93 2.10
N LYS A 73 1.25 -12.29 2.91
CA LYS A 73 -0.07 -11.82 2.54
C LYS A 73 -0.03 -10.30 2.60
N LEU A 74 -0.23 -9.66 1.45
CA LEU A 74 -0.22 -8.21 1.29
C LEU A 74 -1.65 -7.69 1.39
N ASP A 75 -1.86 -6.65 2.18
CA ASP A 75 -3.22 -6.15 2.44
C ASP A 75 -3.84 -5.54 1.19
N VAL A 76 -3.13 -4.66 0.50
CA VAL A 76 -3.55 -4.07 -0.78
C VAL A 76 -2.36 -4.03 -1.73
N VAL A 77 -2.57 -4.42 -2.98
CA VAL A 77 -1.60 -4.27 -4.07
C VAL A 77 -2.26 -3.52 -5.22
N ALA A 78 -1.67 -2.41 -5.61
CA ALA A 78 -2.14 -1.58 -6.72
C ALA A 78 -1.10 -1.52 -7.84
N THR A 79 -1.58 -1.34 -9.07
CA THR A 79 -0.75 -1.01 -10.23
C THR A 79 -1.22 0.32 -10.80
N ASP A 80 -0.30 1.24 -11.05
CA ASP A 80 -0.64 2.52 -11.65
C ASP A 80 -0.32 2.57 -13.15
N SER A 81 -0.64 3.71 -13.78
CA SER A 81 -0.47 3.93 -15.22
C SER A 81 0.99 3.97 -15.69
N GLU A 82 1.95 4.12 -14.77
CA GLU A 82 3.39 4.06 -15.05
C GLU A 82 3.96 2.66 -14.82
N GLY A 83 3.11 1.69 -14.47
CA GLY A 83 3.50 0.30 -14.20
C GLY A 83 4.06 0.07 -12.80
N ARG A 84 4.09 1.08 -11.92
CA ARG A 84 4.58 0.95 -10.55
C ARG A 84 3.70 -0.01 -9.75
N LYS A 85 4.31 -0.82 -8.91
CA LYS A 85 3.64 -1.77 -8.03
C LYS A 85 3.65 -1.23 -6.60
N ILE A 86 2.48 -1.06 -6.03
CA ILE A 86 2.30 -0.35 -4.76
C ILE A 86 1.59 -1.27 -3.78
N ASN A 87 2.28 -1.66 -2.71
CA ASN A 87 1.69 -2.38 -1.58
C ASN A 87 1.34 -1.38 -0.49
N VAL A 88 0.11 -1.43 0.00
CA VAL A 88 -0.34 -0.67 1.17
C VAL A 88 -0.68 -1.66 2.29
N GLU A 89 -0.01 -1.49 3.41
CA GLU A 89 -0.21 -2.26 4.64
C GLU A 89 -0.79 -1.35 5.72
N VAL A 90 -1.83 -1.77 6.40
CA VAL A 90 -2.39 -1.02 7.53
C VAL A 90 -2.12 -1.76 8.83
N GLN A 91 -1.41 -1.11 9.75
CA GLN A 91 -0.93 -1.74 10.96
C GLN A 91 -1.28 -0.92 12.21
N ARG A 92 -2.10 -1.49 13.10
CA ARG A 92 -2.41 -0.89 14.40
C ARG A 92 -1.28 -1.07 15.41
N GLU A 93 -0.60 -2.20 15.33
CA GLU A 93 0.50 -2.53 16.23
C GLU A 93 1.86 -2.29 15.57
N ASP A 94 2.79 -1.65 16.27
CA ASP A 94 4.14 -1.34 15.80
C ASP A 94 4.89 -2.58 15.30
N LYS A 95 4.62 -3.76 15.90
CA LYS A 95 5.20 -5.05 15.46
C LYS A 95 4.89 -5.39 14.00
N GLY A 96 3.73 -4.96 13.50
CA GLY A 96 3.32 -5.20 12.12
C GLY A 96 4.12 -4.39 11.11
N ALA A 97 4.60 -3.20 11.50
CA ALA A 97 5.29 -2.25 10.62
C ALA A 97 6.83 -2.28 10.76
N GLY A 98 7.41 -3.45 11.02
CA GLY A 98 8.86 -3.58 11.21
C GLY A 98 9.66 -3.36 9.92
N ARG A 99 10.81 -2.63 10.01
CA ARG A 99 11.71 -2.31 8.89
C ARG A 99 12.13 -3.54 8.06
N ARG A 100 12.34 -4.70 8.72
CA ARG A 100 12.70 -5.93 8.03
C ARG A 100 11.52 -6.53 7.27
N ARG A 101 10.29 -6.35 7.77
CA ARG A 101 9.07 -6.77 7.07
C ARG A 101 8.88 -5.93 5.81
N ALA A 102 9.07 -4.61 5.89
CA ALA A 102 8.98 -3.73 4.72
C ALA A 102 9.96 -4.17 3.61
N ARG A 103 11.22 -4.40 3.97
CA ARG A 103 12.22 -4.93 3.03
C ARG A 103 11.82 -6.29 2.46
N TYR A 104 11.27 -7.19 3.29
CA TYR A 104 10.86 -8.52 2.85
C TYR A 104 9.67 -8.46 1.89
N ASN A 105 8.67 -7.61 2.18
CA ASN A 105 7.55 -7.39 1.30
C ASN A 105 8.02 -6.88 -0.08
N ALA A 106 8.91 -5.88 -0.12
CA ALA A 106 9.49 -5.38 -1.36
C ALA A 106 10.16 -6.51 -2.17
N SER A 107 11.01 -7.30 -1.53
CA SER A 107 11.70 -8.43 -2.20
C SER A 107 10.73 -9.50 -2.71
N MET A 108 9.62 -9.74 -2.00
CA MET A 108 8.59 -10.68 -2.43
C MET A 108 7.79 -10.14 -3.62
N MET A 109 7.55 -8.84 -3.67
CA MET A 109 6.95 -8.17 -4.81
C MET A 109 7.87 -8.28 -6.04
N ASP A 110 9.14 -7.93 -5.92
CA ASP A 110 10.13 -8.07 -6.99
C ASP A 110 10.13 -9.48 -7.57
N ALA A 111 10.20 -10.49 -6.68
CA ALA A 111 10.20 -11.90 -7.09
C ALA A 111 8.89 -12.36 -7.75
N SER A 112 7.76 -11.68 -7.48
CA SER A 112 6.46 -12.05 -8.02
C SER A 112 6.12 -11.32 -9.33
N PHE A 113 6.71 -10.15 -9.57
CA PHE A 113 6.39 -9.33 -10.75
C PHE A 113 7.40 -9.46 -11.88
N LEU A 114 8.59 -10.01 -11.64
CA LEU A 114 9.55 -10.29 -12.68
C LEU A 114 9.24 -11.64 -13.33
N GLU A 115 8.88 -11.64 -14.60
CA GLU A 115 8.61 -12.86 -15.35
C GLU A 115 9.91 -13.64 -15.62
N LYS A 116 9.78 -14.96 -15.73
CA LYS A 116 10.93 -15.82 -16.00
C LYS A 116 11.56 -15.49 -17.37
N GLY A 117 12.85 -15.18 -17.35
CA GLY A 117 13.61 -14.87 -18.56
C GLY A 117 13.60 -13.40 -18.97
N THR A 118 12.97 -12.55 -18.17
CA THR A 118 12.97 -11.09 -18.32
C THR A 118 14.26 -10.51 -17.73
N ASP A 119 14.77 -9.42 -18.32
CA ASP A 119 15.91 -8.68 -17.79
C ASP A 119 15.56 -8.01 -16.44
N PHE A 120 16.51 -7.95 -15.52
CA PHE A 120 16.34 -7.27 -14.24
C PHE A 120 16.07 -5.78 -14.38
N ASP A 121 16.54 -5.14 -15.45
CA ASP A 121 16.26 -3.73 -15.76
C ASP A 121 14.78 -3.46 -16.08
N GLN A 122 13.97 -4.50 -16.23
CA GLN A 122 12.52 -4.42 -16.44
C GLN A 122 11.72 -4.59 -15.12
N LEU A 123 12.39 -4.71 -13.98
CA LEU A 123 11.70 -4.65 -12.68
C LEU A 123 10.93 -3.32 -12.56
N PRO A 124 9.64 -3.38 -12.21
CA PRO A 124 8.88 -2.16 -11.97
C PRO A 124 9.39 -1.44 -10.71
N GLU A 125 9.18 -0.13 -10.61
CA GLU A 125 9.30 0.55 -9.32
C GLU A 125 8.31 -0.05 -8.32
N VAL A 126 8.80 -0.31 -7.11
CA VAL A 126 8.03 -0.92 -6.03
C VAL A 126 7.93 0.04 -4.84
N TYR A 127 6.70 0.26 -4.40
CA TYR A 127 6.38 1.03 -3.19
C TYR A 127 5.81 0.11 -2.12
N VAL A 128 6.38 0.12 -0.93
CA VAL A 128 5.81 -0.53 0.26
C VAL A 128 5.43 0.54 1.26
N ILE A 129 4.14 0.75 1.45
CA ILE A 129 3.57 1.82 2.27
C ILE A 129 2.96 1.20 3.51
N PHE A 130 3.42 1.61 4.69
CA PHE A 130 2.81 1.27 5.97
C PHE A 130 2.00 2.46 6.49
N ILE A 131 0.69 2.32 6.58
CA ILE A 131 -0.17 3.24 7.31
C ILE A 131 -0.25 2.74 8.76
N THR A 132 0.28 3.50 9.70
CA THR A 132 0.43 3.08 11.09
C THR A 132 -0.34 4.00 12.04
N GLU A 133 -0.88 3.46 13.13
CA GLU A 133 -1.56 4.25 14.16
C GLU A 133 -0.56 5.11 14.96
N ASN A 134 0.67 4.62 15.12
CA ASN A 134 1.73 5.30 15.86
C ASN A 134 2.91 5.65 14.96
N ASP A 135 3.69 6.65 15.37
CA ASP A 135 4.98 6.95 14.73
C ASP A 135 6.02 5.86 15.05
N VAL A 136 6.11 4.85 14.21
CA VAL A 136 7.01 3.68 14.38
C VAL A 136 8.49 4.08 14.35
N LEU A 137 8.84 5.16 13.65
CA LEU A 137 10.21 5.65 13.53
C LEU A 137 10.59 6.66 14.62
N ARG A 138 9.61 7.16 15.38
CA ARG A 138 9.77 8.04 16.55
C ARG A 138 10.54 9.35 16.28
N GLN A 139 10.33 9.94 15.10
CA GLN A 139 10.93 11.21 14.71
C GLN A 139 9.90 12.34 14.60
N ASN A 140 8.67 12.08 15.04
CA ASN A 140 7.56 13.03 15.09
C ASN A 140 7.23 13.66 13.72
N LYS A 141 7.21 12.82 12.68
CA LYS A 141 6.81 13.22 11.31
C LYS A 141 5.59 12.42 10.87
N PRO A 142 4.68 13.03 10.11
CA PRO A 142 3.48 12.34 9.60
C PRO A 142 3.79 11.39 8.44
N LEU A 143 4.94 11.54 7.80
CA LEU A 143 5.37 10.73 6.67
C LEU A 143 6.90 10.59 6.67
N TYR A 144 7.35 9.39 6.38
CA TYR A 144 8.75 9.05 6.17
C TYR A 144 8.88 8.35 4.83
N GLU A 145 9.76 8.83 3.99
CA GLU A 145 10.20 8.18 2.76
C GLU A 145 11.61 7.63 2.98
N ILE A 146 11.79 6.35 2.70
CA ILE A 146 13.04 5.63 2.90
C ILE A 146 13.52 5.07 1.56
N GLU A 147 14.72 5.45 1.19
CA GLU A 147 15.43 4.95 0.02
C GLU A 147 16.84 4.52 0.41
N ARG A 148 17.48 3.75 -0.46
CA ARG A 148 18.89 3.41 -0.34
C ARG A 148 19.76 4.56 -0.81
N CYS A 149 20.90 4.75 -0.17
CA CYS A 149 21.89 5.74 -0.57
C CYS A 149 23.30 5.13 -0.71
N ILE A 150 24.12 5.76 -1.52
CA ILE A 150 25.54 5.46 -1.67
C ILE A 150 26.27 6.16 -0.53
N LEU A 151 26.76 5.40 0.45
CA LEU A 151 27.33 5.98 1.68
C LEU A 151 28.52 6.91 1.43
N GLY A 152 29.28 6.67 0.37
CA GLY A 152 30.45 7.51 0.05
C GLY A 152 30.14 8.88 -0.52
N THR A 153 29.01 9.03 -1.22
CA THR A 153 28.60 10.28 -1.88
C THR A 153 27.35 10.90 -1.26
N GLY A 154 26.54 10.12 -0.56
CA GLY A 154 25.23 10.53 -0.04
C GLY A 154 24.14 10.59 -1.09
N GLU A 155 24.43 10.21 -2.34
CA GLU A 155 23.46 10.18 -3.43
C GLU A 155 22.48 9.03 -3.27
N ARG A 156 21.27 9.18 -3.83
CA ARG A 156 20.30 8.10 -3.91
C ARG A 156 20.83 6.97 -4.80
N PHE A 157 20.63 5.72 -4.39
CA PHE A 157 21.05 4.56 -5.18
C PHE A 157 20.15 4.38 -6.42
N GLY A 158 18.89 4.75 -6.33
CA GLY A 158 17.95 4.81 -7.45
C GLY A 158 17.58 3.44 -8.02
N ASP A 159 17.40 2.45 -7.18
CA ASP A 159 17.05 1.08 -7.56
C ASP A 159 15.54 0.83 -7.72
N GLY A 160 14.72 1.88 -7.67
CA GLY A 160 13.27 1.78 -7.82
C GLY A 160 12.53 1.14 -6.65
N SER A 161 13.19 0.97 -5.49
CA SER A 161 12.56 0.40 -4.28
C SER A 161 12.33 1.47 -3.22
N HIS A 162 11.07 1.73 -2.89
CA HIS A 162 10.64 2.78 -1.97
C HIS A 162 9.87 2.21 -0.79
N ILE A 163 10.16 2.67 0.42
CA ILE A 163 9.43 2.31 1.63
C ILE A 163 8.92 3.59 2.28
N LEU A 164 7.61 3.63 2.59
CA LEU A 164 6.97 4.76 3.27
C LEU A 164 6.33 4.31 4.59
N TYR A 165 6.37 5.21 5.55
CA TYR A 165 5.69 5.06 6.84
C TYR A 165 4.88 6.30 7.17
#